data_090895981707d467d65b5620612fb033
#
_entry.id   090895981707d467d65b5620612fb033
#
_cell.length_a   1.000
_cell.length_b   1.000
_cell.length_c   1.000
_cell.angle_alpha   90.00
_cell.angle_beta   90.00
_cell.angle_gamma   90.00
#
_symmetry.space_group_name_H-M   'P 1'
#
loop_
_entity.id
_entity.type
_entity.pdbx_description
1 polymer ?
#
loop_
_entity_poly.entity_id
_entity_poly.type
_entity_poly.pdbx_seq_one_letter_code
_entity_poly.pdbx_strand_id
1 'polypeptide(L)'
;MSPLGALQDSPAVRARLASFFFAAIAAVDPRQVLPRYARLEPDRFVFERPRVPGEGSASLSLPDRRAGGRLRVLAIGKAAVSSAAGLQAVPGMDAVLDEGLIVSPDLPPSEAWPAAWRCLAGDHPWPGERSLSAGRAVLQFAAAARPADRHLVLLSGGASALCAAPAGDLSLADKDFALRRLMRSGASIAELNVVRKHLSALKGGRLAVALARAAEPPMTQSLSWPLLLTLALSDVAGDDPSVIGSGPTVVDPSTYRQACEILQRYGLYDSVSSALRRHLEAGVAGRLTETPKSAQDLGQDTAFATVATLDDALEAVAAAAAAAATAGAATVTGSAGAPRVLRLGRSLYGEVTAHATQIASVLRRHRGEGPLLVVAGGEPVLRVQGDGRGGRAQELALRLAVALEGVPGITVLVAGTDGRDGPTEAAGGFADGGTLARVRATGCDPLAALADNDSNRVLAAADDLFITGPTGTNVADLVVAWVDGR
;
A
#
# COMPACT_ATOMS: atom_id res chain seq x y z
N MET A 1 -0.17 -16.41 -43.00
CA MET A 1 0.02 -16.05 -41.58
C MET A 1 -0.25 -17.30 -40.76
N SER A 2 0.69 -17.69 -39.90
CA SER A 2 0.50 -18.83 -38.97
C SER A 2 -0.72 -18.58 -38.06
N PRO A 3 -1.53 -19.60 -37.72
CA PRO A 3 -2.65 -19.47 -36.79
C PRO A 3 -2.23 -18.83 -35.43
N LEU A 4 -0.99 -19.01 -35.01
CA LEU A 4 -0.40 -18.41 -33.82
C LEU A 4 -0.19 -16.90 -33.93
N GLY A 5 0.08 -16.36 -35.13
CA GLY A 5 0.26 -14.93 -35.34
C GLY A 5 -1.02 -14.09 -35.20
N ALA A 6 -2.20 -14.71 -35.32
CA ALA A 6 -3.49 -14.05 -35.11
C ALA A 6 -3.92 -13.98 -33.63
N LEU A 7 -3.28 -14.75 -32.75
CA LEU A 7 -3.54 -14.81 -31.31
C LEU A 7 -2.57 -13.93 -30.50
N GLN A 8 -1.46 -13.52 -31.11
CA GLN A 8 -0.51 -12.60 -30.47
C GLN A 8 -0.98 -11.16 -30.61
N ASP A 9 -1.12 -10.48 -29.49
CA ASP A 9 -1.34 -9.05 -29.50
C ASP A 9 -0.07 -8.31 -29.92
N SER A 10 -0.27 -7.18 -30.60
CA SER A 10 0.88 -6.41 -31.06
C SER A 10 1.67 -5.83 -29.89
N PRO A 11 3.00 -5.72 -29.99
CA PRO A 11 3.81 -4.99 -29.01
C PRO A 11 3.27 -3.58 -28.69
N ALA A 12 2.57 -2.97 -29.64
CA ALA A 12 1.96 -1.67 -29.46
C ALA A 12 0.80 -1.65 -28.43
N VAL A 13 0.01 -2.74 -28.32
CA VAL A 13 -1.04 -2.85 -27.29
C VAL A 13 -0.41 -2.97 -25.92
N ARG A 14 0.61 -3.81 -25.75
CA ARG A 14 1.35 -3.96 -24.49
C ARG A 14 2.00 -2.63 -24.05
N ALA A 15 2.65 -1.93 -24.98
CA ALA A 15 3.23 -0.61 -24.70
C ALA A 15 2.15 0.41 -24.27
N ARG A 16 0.96 0.36 -24.88
CA ARG A 16 -0.18 1.21 -24.49
C ARG A 16 -0.67 0.88 -23.08
N LEU A 17 -0.86 -0.40 -22.74
CA LEU A 17 -1.25 -0.81 -21.39
C LEU A 17 -0.21 -0.38 -20.35
N ALA A 18 1.07 -0.55 -20.66
CA ALA A 18 2.16 -0.06 -19.83
C ALA A 18 2.10 1.47 -19.65
N SER A 19 1.80 2.23 -20.71
CA SER A 19 1.67 3.70 -20.60
C SER A 19 0.52 4.12 -19.68
N PHE A 20 -0.60 3.41 -19.71
CA PHE A 20 -1.72 3.64 -18.80
C PHE A 20 -1.36 3.28 -17.36
N PHE A 21 -0.64 2.19 -17.14
CA PHE A 21 -0.10 1.85 -15.83
C PHE A 21 0.83 2.95 -15.30
N PHE A 22 1.76 3.45 -16.10
CA PHE A 22 2.66 4.53 -15.67
C PHE A 22 1.93 5.86 -15.45
N ALA A 23 0.84 6.13 -16.16
CA ALA A 23 -0.01 7.28 -15.88
C ALA A 23 -0.69 7.15 -14.50
N ALA A 24 -1.14 5.93 -14.13
CA ALA A 24 -1.63 5.64 -12.79
C ALA A 24 -0.55 5.87 -11.73
N ILE A 25 0.66 5.32 -11.95
CA ILE A 25 1.79 5.52 -11.02
C ILE A 25 2.09 7.00 -10.82
N ALA A 26 2.18 7.78 -11.89
CA ALA A 26 2.45 9.22 -11.81
C ALA A 26 1.40 9.98 -10.98
N ALA A 27 0.13 9.59 -11.08
CA ALA A 27 -0.96 10.24 -10.35
C ALA A 27 -0.96 9.95 -8.84
N VAL A 28 -0.27 8.88 -8.41
CA VAL A 28 -0.19 8.44 -7.01
C VAL A 28 1.23 8.47 -6.45
N ASP A 29 2.20 8.96 -7.23
CA ASP A 29 3.57 9.13 -6.78
C ASP A 29 3.67 10.32 -5.81
N PRO A 30 4.04 10.12 -4.55
CA PRO A 30 4.14 11.21 -3.57
C PRO A 30 5.14 12.30 -3.96
N ARG A 31 6.15 11.99 -4.81
CA ARG A 31 7.08 12.98 -5.36
C ARG A 31 6.40 13.99 -6.28
N GLN A 32 5.24 13.65 -6.83
CA GLN A 32 4.43 14.54 -7.67
C GLN A 32 3.22 15.10 -6.91
N VAL A 33 2.59 14.27 -6.08
CA VAL A 33 1.38 14.63 -5.34
C VAL A 33 1.67 15.66 -4.25
N LEU A 34 2.72 15.46 -3.44
CA LEU A 34 3.00 16.36 -2.33
C LEU A 34 3.38 17.77 -2.80
N PRO A 35 4.32 17.99 -3.74
CA PRO A 35 4.63 19.34 -4.20
C PRO A 35 3.46 20.05 -4.90
N ARG A 36 2.52 19.27 -5.45
CA ARG A 36 1.36 19.82 -6.15
C ARG A 36 0.25 20.29 -5.22
N TYR A 37 0.06 19.59 -4.09
CA TYR A 37 -1.09 19.78 -3.21
C TYR A 37 -0.72 20.20 -1.80
N ALA A 38 0.57 20.24 -1.47
CA ALA A 38 1.04 20.76 -0.19
C ALA A 38 1.71 22.12 -0.37
N ARG A 39 1.57 22.98 0.65
CA ARG A 39 2.21 24.28 0.70
C ARG A 39 2.53 24.67 2.14
N LEU A 40 3.53 25.53 2.29
CA LEU A 40 3.79 26.24 3.54
C LEU A 40 3.10 27.59 3.51
N GLU A 41 2.34 27.88 4.56
CA GLU A 41 1.83 29.19 4.91
C GLU A 41 2.64 29.77 6.10
N PRO A 42 2.53 31.04 6.46
CA PRO A 42 3.37 31.63 7.50
C PRO A 42 3.31 30.92 8.86
N ASP A 43 2.16 30.32 9.21
CA ASP A 43 1.87 29.72 10.51
C ASP A 43 1.57 28.21 10.45
N ARG A 44 1.48 27.64 9.25
CA ARG A 44 1.08 26.25 9.07
C ARG A 44 1.58 25.61 7.78
N PHE A 45 1.66 24.29 7.80
CA PHE A 45 1.71 23.45 6.62
C PHE A 45 0.27 23.06 6.24
N VAL A 46 -0.05 23.14 4.97
CA VAL A 46 -1.39 22.79 4.42
C VAL A 46 -1.22 21.71 3.35
N PHE A 47 -2.00 20.66 3.45
CA PHE A 47 -2.21 19.70 2.37
C PHE A 47 -3.67 19.80 1.93
N GLU A 48 -3.90 20.03 0.65
CA GLU A 48 -5.26 20.24 0.12
C GLU A 48 -5.37 19.60 -1.26
N ARG A 49 -5.98 18.42 -1.30
CA ARG A 49 -6.23 17.69 -2.54
C ARG A 49 -7.73 17.70 -2.84
N PRO A 50 -8.16 18.34 -3.95
CA PRO A 50 -9.57 18.36 -4.35
C PRO A 50 -10.02 16.92 -4.72
N ARG A 51 -10.84 16.30 -3.89
CA ARG A 51 -11.52 15.03 -4.16
C ARG A 51 -13.01 15.21 -4.04
N VAL A 52 -13.49 15.27 -2.82
CA VAL A 52 -14.87 15.58 -2.46
C VAL A 52 -14.82 16.83 -1.58
N PRO A 53 -15.76 17.78 -1.70
CA PRO A 53 -15.79 18.94 -0.81
C PRO A 53 -15.74 18.52 0.67
N GLY A 54 -14.69 18.97 1.38
CA GLY A 54 -14.45 18.61 2.80
C GLY A 54 -13.58 17.39 3.05
N GLU A 55 -13.28 16.56 2.04
CA GLU A 55 -12.34 15.43 2.17
C GLU A 55 -10.99 15.75 1.51
N GLY A 56 -9.90 15.31 2.14
CA GLY A 56 -8.55 15.44 1.60
C GLY A 56 -7.86 16.75 1.90
N SER A 57 -8.40 17.60 2.80
CA SER A 57 -7.74 18.80 3.31
C SER A 57 -7.31 18.60 4.76
N ALA A 58 -6.06 18.90 5.08
CA ALA A 58 -5.54 18.85 6.44
C ALA A 58 -4.42 19.87 6.64
N SER A 59 -4.27 20.35 7.87
CA SER A 59 -3.25 21.33 8.23
C SER A 59 -2.50 20.91 9.48
N LEU A 60 -1.27 21.40 9.61
CA LEU A 60 -0.41 21.24 10.77
C LEU A 60 0.14 22.63 11.13
N SER A 61 0.00 23.06 12.39
CA SER A 61 0.65 24.29 12.85
C SER A 61 2.17 24.18 12.70
N LEU A 62 2.84 25.27 12.33
CA LEU A 62 4.30 25.33 12.39
C LEU A 62 4.77 25.49 13.84
N PRO A 63 5.97 24.98 14.19
CA PRO A 63 6.49 25.07 15.53
C PRO A 63 6.84 26.52 15.90
N ASP A 64 6.59 26.90 17.15
CA ASP A 64 7.10 28.16 17.69
C ASP A 64 8.61 28.06 17.87
N ARG A 65 9.35 28.71 16.99
CA ARG A 65 10.82 28.74 17.00
C ARG A 65 11.37 29.48 18.24
N ARG A 66 10.63 30.44 18.78
CA ARG A 66 11.03 31.18 19.99
C ARG A 66 10.95 30.34 21.23
N ALA A 67 10.00 29.36 21.23
CA ALA A 67 9.90 28.34 22.28
C ALA A 67 10.83 27.13 22.05
N GLY A 68 11.71 27.17 21.05
CA GLY A 68 12.61 26.09 20.68
C GLY A 68 11.92 24.89 20.01
N GLY A 69 10.73 25.11 19.44
CA GLY A 69 9.96 24.09 18.74
C GLY A 69 10.61 23.68 17.42
N ARG A 70 10.42 22.40 17.04
CA ARG A 70 10.97 21.77 15.84
C ARG A 70 9.84 21.18 14.99
N LEU A 71 9.99 21.22 13.66
CA LEU A 71 9.22 20.39 12.76
C LEU A 71 9.94 19.04 12.59
N ARG A 72 9.31 17.97 13.05
CA ARG A 72 9.86 16.63 13.03
C ARG A 72 9.03 15.73 12.14
N VAL A 73 9.68 15.03 11.22
CA VAL A 73 9.01 14.19 10.20
C VAL A 73 9.37 12.73 10.39
N LEU A 74 8.36 11.87 10.41
CA LEU A 74 8.51 10.42 10.48
C LEU A 74 7.86 9.78 9.25
N ALA A 75 8.65 9.17 8.38
CA ALA A 75 8.17 8.45 7.20
C ALA A 75 8.31 6.94 7.38
N ILE A 76 7.21 6.17 7.28
CA ILE A 76 7.22 4.71 7.48
C ILE A 76 6.41 4.02 6.37
N GLY A 77 7.00 3.05 5.71
CA GLY A 77 6.33 2.21 4.72
C GLY A 77 7.13 2.02 3.44
N LYS A 78 6.55 1.30 2.47
CA LYS A 78 7.18 1.03 1.18
C LYS A 78 7.45 2.31 0.38
N ALA A 79 6.58 3.31 0.51
CA ALA A 79 6.72 4.61 -0.15
C ALA A 79 7.35 5.70 0.75
N ALA A 80 7.96 5.34 1.88
CA ALA A 80 8.50 6.30 2.85
C ALA A 80 9.58 7.21 2.25
N VAL A 81 10.49 6.64 1.45
CA VAL A 81 11.56 7.37 0.77
C VAL A 81 11.01 8.40 -0.21
N SER A 82 10.09 7.99 -1.08
CA SER A 82 9.47 8.88 -2.07
C SER A 82 8.55 9.91 -1.43
N SER A 83 7.86 9.55 -0.34
CA SER A 83 7.04 10.49 0.43
C SER A 83 7.90 11.58 1.09
N ALA A 84 9.04 11.21 1.68
CA ALA A 84 9.99 12.16 2.23
C ALA A 84 10.60 13.07 1.13
N ALA A 85 10.96 12.49 -0.02
CA ALA A 85 11.46 13.26 -1.17
C ALA A 85 10.40 14.23 -1.72
N GLY A 86 9.14 13.79 -1.83
CA GLY A 86 8.03 14.65 -2.23
C GLY A 86 7.76 15.77 -1.23
N LEU A 87 7.88 15.50 0.06
CA LEU A 87 7.75 16.54 1.09
C LEU A 87 8.87 17.57 0.98
N GLN A 88 10.11 17.14 0.78
CA GLN A 88 11.24 18.05 0.59
C GLN A 88 11.12 18.94 -0.66
N ALA A 89 10.42 18.47 -1.69
CA ALA A 89 10.16 19.24 -2.89
C ALA A 89 9.07 20.33 -2.70
N VAL A 90 8.38 20.35 -1.55
CA VAL A 90 7.46 21.44 -1.22
C VAL A 90 8.27 22.71 -0.95
N PRO A 91 7.99 23.84 -1.64
CA PRO A 91 8.76 25.06 -1.50
C PRO A 91 8.89 25.53 -0.05
N GLY A 92 10.11 25.75 0.41
CA GLY A 92 10.45 26.23 1.75
C GLY A 92 10.52 25.13 2.83
N MET A 93 10.23 23.87 2.51
CA MET A 93 10.23 22.78 3.49
C MET A 93 11.62 22.54 4.07
N ASP A 94 12.67 22.66 3.27
CA ASP A 94 14.07 22.54 3.69
C ASP A 94 14.49 23.52 4.77
N ALA A 95 13.87 24.74 4.79
CA ALA A 95 14.14 25.76 5.79
C ALA A 95 13.39 25.52 7.13
N VAL A 96 12.32 24.72 7.13
CA VAL A 96 11.48 24.52 8.32
C VAL A 96 11.61 23.13 8.92
N LEU A 97 12.10 22.13 8.19
CA LEU A 97 12.30 20.76 8.66
C LEU A 97 13.58 20.67 9.50
N ASP A 98 13.47 20.23 10.74
CA ASP A 98 14.59 20.11 11.66
C ASP A 98 15.12 18.68 11.81
N GLU A 99 14.24 17.71 11.79
CA GLU A 99 14.60 16.29 12.03
C GLU A 99 13.67 15.37 11.24
N GLY A 100 14.24 14.43 10.50
CA GLY A 100 13.52 13.43 9.74
C GLY A 100 14.01 12.02 10.05
N LEU A 101 13.06 11.06 10.15
CA LEU A 101 13.35 9.64 10.27
C LEU A 101 12.56 8.87 9.19
N ILE A 102 13.30 8.11 8.36
CA ILE A 102 12.72 7.23 7.32
C ILE A 102 12.89 5.78 7.73
N VAL A 103 11.81 4.99 7.62
CA VAL A 103 11.82 3.53 7.74
C VAL A 103 11.23 2.93 6.47
N SER A 104 12.05 2.24 5.68
CA SER A 104 11.66 1.68 4.36
C SER A 104 12.34 0.33 4.14
N PRO A 105 11.83 -0.55 3.26
CA PRO A 105 12.53 -1.80 2.94
C PRO A 105 13.82 -1.57 2.17
N ASP A 106 13.82 -0.59 1.26
CA ASP A 106 14.93 -0.21 0.41
C ASP A 106 15.38 1.21 0.78
N LEU A 107 16.67 1.36 1.05
CA LEU A 107 17.26 2.66 1.37
C LEU A 107 17.98 3.23 0.15
N PRO A 108 17.83 4.53 -0.12
CA PRO A 108 18.67 5.22 -1.07
C PRO A 108 20.13 5.27 -0.54
N PRO A 109 21.12 5.50 -1.41
CA PRO A 109 22.49 5.80 -0.97
C PRO A 109 22.47 6.90 0.10
N SER A 110 23.26 6.74 1.15
CA SER A 110 23.28 7.67 2.32
C SER A 110 23.64 9.10 1.94
N GLU A 111 24.39 9.28 0.87
CA GLU A 111 24.86 10.58 0.34
C GLU A 111 23.73 11.38 -0.35
N ALA A 112 22.60 10.73 -0.65
CA ALA A 112 21.47 11.35 -1.36
C ALA A 112 20.53 12.16 -0.46
N TRP A 113 20.71 12.13 0.87
CA TRP A 113 19.79 12.76 1.82
C TRP A 113 20.42 13.89 2.62
N PRO A 114 19.70 15.00 2.87
CA PRO A 114 20.15 16.05 3.76
C PRO A 114 20.45 15.53 5.17
N ALA A 115 21.38 16.17 5.87
CA ALA A 115 21.83 15.76 7.20
C ALA A 115 20.70 15.70 8.27
N ALA A 116 19.60 16.41 8.04
CA ALA A 116 18.42 16.35 8.91
C ALA A 116 17.72 14.99 8.90
N TRP A 117 17.97 14.13 7.90
CA TRP A 117 17.32 12.85 7.76
C TRP A 117 18.19 11.68 8.20
N ARG A 118 17.58 10.79 8.97
CA ARG A 118 18.12 9.47 9.31
C ARG A 118 17.29 8.40 8.60
N CYS A 119 17.94 7.46 7.92
CA CYS A 119 17.29 6.38 7.18
C CYS A 119 17.57 5.02 7.83
N LEU A 120 16.55 4.20 7.98
CA LEU A 120 16.64 2.84 8.54
C LEU A 120 15.91 1.85 7.64
N ALA A 121 16.53 0.69 7.45
CA ALA A 121 15.90 -0.42 6.77
C ALA A 121 15.01 -1.21 7.76
N GLY A 122 13.84 -1.63 7.29
CA GLY A 122 13.00 -2.62 7.93
C GLY A 122 12.89 -3.89 7.08
N ASP A 123 12.43 -4.99 7.69
CA ASP A 123 12.17 -6.24 6.98
C ASP A 123 10.72 -6.31 6.50
N HIS A 124 10.51 -6.85 5.30
CA HIS A 124 9.19 -7.00 4.69
C HIS A 124 9.18 -8.27 3.82
N PRO A 125 8.11 -9.08 3.73
CA PRO A 125 6.78 -8.87 4.34
C PRO A 125 6.67 -9.24 5.83
N TRP A 126 7.65 -9.95 6.37
CA TRP A 126 7.67 -10.33 7.79
C TRP A 126 8.67 -9.48 8.56
N PRO A 127 8.30 -9.02 9.77
CA PRO A 127 9.21 -8.26 10.59
C PRO A 127 10.38 -9.12 11.07
N GLY A 128 11.58 -8.56 11.10
CA GLY A 128 12.82 -9.18 11.57
C GLY A 128 13.62 -8.23 12.46
N GLU A 129 14.91 -8.49 12.60
CA GLU A 129 15.80 -7.70 13.46
C GLU A 129 15.93 -6.24 13.00
N ARG A 130 15.93 -5.99 11.69
CA ARG A 130 15.93 -4.62 11.16
C ARG A 130 14.64 -3.88 11.53
N SER A 131 13.51 -4.57 11.48
CA SER A 131 12.20 -4.00 11.89
C SER A 131 12.15 -3.69 13.38
N LEU A 132 12.74 -4.53 14.23
CA LEU A 132 12.88 -4.26 15.68
C LEU A 132 13.77 -3.04 15.93
N SER A 133 14.89 -2.95 15.24
CA SER A 133 15.81 -1.81 15.34
C SER A 133 15.11 -0.51 14.91
N ALA A 134 14.36 -0.55 13.81
CA ALA A 134 13.55 0.56 13.33
C ALA A 134 12.46 0.95 14.35
N GLY A 135 11.76 -0.04 14.95
CA GLY A 135 10.75 0.19 15.97
C GLY A 135 11.32 0.89 17.22
N ARG A 136 12.50 0.46 17.70
CA ARG A 136 13.22 1.12 18.79
C ARG A 136 13.59 2.57 18.44
N ALA A 137 14.09 2.78 17.23
CA ALA A 137 14.44 4.13 16.77
C ALA A 137 13.23 5.06 16.67
N VAL A 138 12.06 4.55 16.23
CA VAL A 138 10.82 5.33 16.22
C VAL A 138 10.35 5.65 17.64
N LEU A 139 10.46 4.73 18.59
CA LEU A 139 10.16 5.01 19.99
C LEU A 139 11.12 6.04 20.60
N GLN A 140 12.42 5.96 20.27
CA GLN A 140 13.41 6.97 20.68
C GLN A 140 13.12 8.33 20.05
N PHE A 141 12.78 8.36 18.76
CA PHE A 141 12.34 9.57 18.07
C PHE A 141 11.12 10.18 18.78
N ALA A 142 10.12 9.39 19.15
CA ALA A 142 8.97 9.89 19.88
C ALA A 142 9.35 10.37 21.30
N ALA A 143 10.18 9.64 22.02
CA ALA A 143 10.62 10.02 23.37
C ALA A 143 11.46 11.31 23.42
N ALA A 144 12.10 11.69 22.31
CA ALA A 144 12.87 12.93 22.17
C ALA A 144 12.00 14.15 21.78
N ALA A 145 10.68 13.98 21.66
CA ALA A 145 9.75 15.07 21.37
C ALA A 145 9.71 16.10 22.54
N ARG A 146 9.47 17.35 22.21
CA ARG A 146 9.34 18.48 23.14
C ARG A 146 7.93 19.08 23.03
N PRO A 147 7.44 19.80 24.05
CA PRO A 147 6.10 20.40 24.03
C PRO A 147 5.84 21.32 22.81
N ALA A 148 6.86 22.07 22.39
CA ALA A 148 6.77 23.00 21.27
C ALA A 148 6.94 22.34 19.89
N ASP A 149 7.31 21.04 19.82
CA ASP A 149 7.52 20.35 18.54
C ASP A 149 6.19 20.14 17.79
N ARG A 150 6.29 19.98 16.48
CA ARG A 150 5.20 19.58 15.58
C ARG A 150 5.62 18.35 14.82
N HIS A 151 4.67 17.47 14.59
CA HIS A 151 4.95 16.16 14.00
C HIS A 151 4.20 15.96 12.70
N LEU A 152 4.92 15.61 11.64
CA LEU A 152 4.35 15.16 10.38
C LEU A 152 4.70 13.69 10.18
N VAL A 153 3.68 12.83 10.06
CA VAL A 153 3.86 11.39 9.81
C VAL A 153 3.46 11.08 8.37
N LEU A 154 4.39 10.55 7.59
CA LEU A 154 4.18 10.05 6.23
C LEU A 154 4.03 8.53 6.30
N LEU A 155 2.84 8.01 6.03
CA LEU A 155 2.50 6.61 6.23
C LEU A 155 2.15 5.94 4.90
N SER A 156 2.60 4.71 4.69
CA SER A 156 2.23 3.91 3.53
C SER A 156 2.17 2.42 3.86
N GLY A 157 1.70 1.61 2.92
CA GLY A 157 1.64 0.16 3.04
C GLY A 157 2.97 -0.47 3.45
N GLY A 158 2.90 -1.60 4.13
CA GLY A 158 4.07 -2.30 4.69
C GLY A 158 4.58 -1.77 6.03
N ALA A 159 4.16 -0.60 6.51
CA ALA A 159 4.62 0.01 7.76
C ALA A 159 4.52 -0.94 8.99
N SER A 160 3.51 -1.80 9.01
CA SER A 160 3.31 -2.78 10.09
C SER A 160 4.41 -3.83 10.22
N ALA A 161 5.03 -4.22 9.12
CA ALA A 161 6.15 -5.16 9.10
C ALA A 161 7.48 -4.45 9.26
N LEU A 162 7.67 -3.33 8.55
CA LEU A 162 8.90 -2.56 8.51
C LEU A 162 9.29 -1.96 9.86
N CYS A 163 8.29 -1.62 10.70
CA CYS A 163 8.50 -1.00 12.01
C CYS A 163 7.80 -1.83 13.09
N ALA A 164 8.56 -2.67 13.78
CA ALA A 164 8.07 -3.58 14.82
C ALA A 164 8.54 -3.13 16.20
N ALA A 165 7.59 -2.87 17.10
CA ALA A 165 7.82 -2.63 18.50
C ALA A 165 6.82 -3.46 19.31
N PRO A 166 7.18 -4.67 19.77
CA PRO A 166 6.33 -5.44 20.65
C PRO A 166 6.03 -4.68 21.96
N ALA A 167 4.84 -4.87 22.52
CA ALA A 167 4.40 -4.18 23.72
C ALA A 167 4.98 -4.83 24.99
N GLY A 168 5.39 -4.03 25.97
CA GLY A 168 5.92 -4.51 27.25
C GLY A 168 7.09 -5.47 27.04
N ASP A 169 7.02 -6.63 27.72
CA ASP A 169 8.07 -7.66 27.68
C ASP A 169 7.89 -8.71 26.56
N LEU A 170 6.99 -8.43 25.62
CA LEU A 170 6.76 -9.33 24.48
C LEU A 170 7.96 -9.34 23.53
N SER A 171 8.35 -10.54 23.10
CA SER A 171 9.32 -10.70 22.03
C SER A 171 8.66 -10.56 20.64
N LEU A 172 9.48 -10.32 19.61
CA LEU A 172 9.01 -10.39 18.22
C LEU A 172 8.49 -11.80 17.89
N ALA A 173 9.14 -12.83 18.42
CA ALA A 173 8.74 -14.23 18.21
C ALA A 173 7.34 -14.52 18.77
N ASP A 174 6.99 -14.01 19.95
CA ASP A 174 5.64 -14.16 20.54
C ASP A 174 4.58 -13.58 19.62
N LYS A 175 4.83 -12.36 19.17
CA LYS A 175 3.92 -11.65 18.27
C LYS A 175 3.78 -12.34 16.92
N ASP A 176 4.88 -12.73 16.30
CA ASP A 176 4.91 -13.39 14.98
C ASP A 176 4.21 -14.75 15.04
N PHE A 177 4.45 -15.52 16.08
CA PHE A 177 3.78 -16.80 16.28
C PHE A 177 2.26 -16.64 16.29
N ALA A 178 1.72 -15.72 17.10
CA ALA A 178 0.29 -15.48 17.19
C ALA A 178 -0.32 -15.04 15.86
N LEU A 179 0.32 -14.08 15.17
CA LEU A 179 -0.20 -13.52 13.92
C LEU A 179 -0.13 -14.52 12.76
N ARG A 180 0.97 -15.29 12.64
CA ARG A 180 1.09 -16.33 11.61
C ARG A 180 0.08 -17.46 11.80
N ARG A 181 -0.16 -17.87 13.06
CA ARG A 181 -1.16 -18.90 13.38
C ARG A 181 -2.57 -18.41 13.06
N LEU A 182 -2.93 -17.19 13.47
CA LEU A 182 -4.23 -16.59 13.15
C LEU A 182 -4.44 -16.51 11.62
N MET A 183 -3.43 -16.05 10.87
CA MET A 183 -3.52 -15.98 9.42
C MET A 183 -3.74 -17.36 8.78
N ARG A 184 -2.99 -18.38 9.24
CA ARG A 184 -3.15 -19.77 8.75
C ARG A 184 -4.50 -20.39 9.14
N SER A 185 -5.12 -19.91 10.22
CA SER A 185 -6.46 -20.33 10.66
C SER A 185 -7.59 -19.59 9.92
N GLY A 186 -7.28 -18.71 8.97
CA GLY A 186 -8.27 -17.98 8.17
C GLY A 186 -8.86 -16.76 8.85
N ALA A 187 -8.19 -16.20 9.87
CA ALA A 187 -8.62 -14.95 10.47
C ALA A 187 -8.63 -13.80 9.45
N SER A 188 -9.65 -12.98 9.49
CA SER A 188 -9.77 -11.79 8.65
C SER A 188 -8.70 -10.75 8.97
N ILE A 189 -8.41 -9.85 8.03
CA ILE A 189 -7.45 -8.76 8.26
C ILE A 189 -7.90 -7.84 9.41
N ALA A 190 -9.20 -7.67 9.61
CA ALA A 190 -9.75 -6.92 10.73
C ALA A 190 -9.40 -7.59 12.08
N GLU A 191 -9.62 -8.89 12.20
CA GLU A 191 -9.28 -9.66 13.40
C GLU A 191 -7.75 -9.70 13.65
N LEU A 192 -6.97 -9.87 12.59
CA LEU A 192 -5.50 -9.79 12.68
C LEU A 192 -5.06 -8.41 13.21
N ASN A 193 -5.67 -7.32 12.75
CA ASN A 193 -5.35 -5.97 13.21
C ASN A 193 -5.75 -5.75 14.66
N VAL A 194 -6.86 -6.28 15.14
CA VAL A 194 -7.22 -6.21 16.58
C VAL A 194 -6.11 -6.79 17.45
N VAL A 195 -5.67 -8.02 17.15
CA VAL A 195 -4.58 -8.66 17.90
C VAL A 195 -3.26 -7.91 17.71
N ARG A 196 -2.92 -7.52 16.47
CA ARG A 196 -1.68 -6.81 16.12
C ARG A 196 -1.51 -5.49 16.88
N LYS A 197 -2.58 -4.72 17.03
CA LYS A 197 -2.59 -3.44 17.75
C LYS A 197 -2.32 -3.63 19.24
N HIS A 198 -2.94 -4.63 19.87
CA HIS A 198 -2.78 -4.91 21.30
C HIS A 198 -1.45 -5.56 21.67
N LEU A 199 -0.70 -6.09 20.70
CA LEU A 199 0.66 -6.61 20.87
C LEU A 199 1.75 -5.61 20.45
N SER A 200 1.45 -4.32 20.30
CA SER A 200 2.38 -3.32 19.77
C SER A 200 2.44 -2.06 20.63
N ALA A 201 3.63 -1.51 20.78
CA ALA A 201 3.86 -0.22 21.42
C ALA A 201 3.66 0.99 20.49
N LEU A 202 3.44 0.77 19.17
CA LEU A 202 3.33 1.85 18.17
C LEU A 202 1.97 1.91 17.51
N LYS A 203 1.24 0.79 17.38
CA LYS A 203 0.01 0.67 16.61
C LYS A 203 -1.22 1.07 17.42
N GLY A 204 -2.37 1.25 16.75
CA GLY A 204 -3.63 1.60 17.41
C GLY A 204 -3.53 2.90 18.21
N GLY A 205 -3.04 3.98 17.60
CA GLY A 205 -2.93 5.31 18.21
C GLY A 205 -1.74 5.51 19.16
N ARG A 206 -1.02 4.44 19.52
CA ARG A 206 0.06 4.52 20.52
C ARG A 206 1.25 5.38 20.06
N LEU A 207 1.51 5.50 18.76
CA LEU A 207 2.53 6.41 18.26
C LEU A 207 2.14 7.87 18.52
N ALA A 208 0.87 8.25 18.29
CA ALA A 208 0.40 9.60 18.61
C ALA A 208 0.57 9.91 20.10
N VAL A 209 0.17 8.97 20.98
CA VAL A 209 0.35 9.10 22.44
C VAL A 209 1.84 9.24 22.81
N ALA A 210 2.72 8.48 22.18
CA ALA A 210 4.16 8.55 22.44
C ALA A 210 4.74 9.91 22.02
N LEU A 211 4.29 10.48 20.91
CA LEU A 211 4.68 11.81 20.45
C LEU A 211 4.11 12.93 21.32
N ALA A 212 2.92 12.73 21.91
CA ALA A 212 2.27 13.71 22.78
C ALA A 212 2.82 13.73 24.22
N ARG A 213 3.43 12.65 24.71
CA ARG A 213 3.89 12.53 26.11
C ARG A 213 4.88 13.59 26.58
N ALA A 214 5.55 14.23 25.64
CA ALA A 214 6.45 15.36 25.94
C ALA A 214 5.71 16.70 26.01
N ALA A 215 4.44 16.76 25.55
CA ALA A 215 3.64 17.98 25.65
C ALA A 215 3.19 18.17 27.11
N GLU A 216 3.42 19.36 27.67
CA GLU A 216 2.73 19.77 28.89
C GLU A 216 1.23 19.78 28.64
N PRO A 217 0.39 19.51 29.67
CA PRO A 217 -1.06 19.61 29.50
C PRO A 217 -1.38 20.96 28.88
N PRO A 218 -2.30 21.04 27.92
CA PRO A 218 -2.55 22.24 27.14
C PRO A 218 -2.88 23.39 28.09
N MET A 219 -1.93 24.30 28.24
CA MET A 219 -2.26 25.62 28.73
C MET A 219 -3.33 26.16 27.75
N THR A 220 -4.44 26.56 28.27
CA THR A 220 -5.73 26.99 27.72
C THR A 220 -5.73 27.91 26.48
N GLN A 221 -4.73 27.84 25.63
CA GLN A 221 -4.74 28.47 24.32
C GLN A 221 -5.17 27.42 23.29
N SER A 222 -6.40 27.55 22.83
CA SER A 222 -6.90 26.88 21.63
C SER A 222 -5.93 27.18 20.47
N LEU A 223 -4.98 26.27 20.22
CA LEU A 223 -4.23 26.32 18.97
C LEU A 223 -5.22 26.07 17.85
N SER A 224 -5.24 26.92 16.86
CA SER A 224 -6.19 26.85 15.75
C SER A 224 -5.99 25.62 14.86
N TRP A 225 -4.86 24.89 15.01
CA TRP A 225 -4.44 23.82 14.12
C TRP A 225 -3.82 22.62 14.87
N PRO A 226 -3.95 21.38 14.33
CA PRO A 226 -3.36 20.18 14.90
C PRO A 226 -1.84 20.27 15.14
N LEU A 227 -1.37 19.50 16.13
CA LEU A 227 0.05 19.37 16.48
C LEU A 227 0.71 18.15 15.79
N LEU A 228 -0.11 17.19 15.37
CA LEU A 228 0.28 16.00 14.62
C LEU A 228 -0.58 15.89 13.36
N LEU A 229 0.07 15.82 12.20
CA LEU A 229 -0.58 15.51 10.94
C LEU A 229 -0.04 14.20 10.39
N THR A 230 -0.94 13.30 10.01
CA THR A 230 -0.59 12.10 9.24
C THR A 230 -1.04 12.25 7.80
N LEU A 231 -0.11 12.08 6.88
CA LEU A 231 -0.34 12.00 5.44
C LEU A 231 -0.09 10.56 4.99
N ALA A 232 -1.11 9.88 4.47
CA ALA A 232 -1.04 8.47 4.15
C ALA A 232 -1.28 8.17 2.66
N LEU A 233 -0.50 7.22 2.10
CA LEU A 233 -0.89 6.51 0.90
C LEU A 233 -1.66 5.26 1.33
N SER A 234 -2.82 5.03 0.73
CA SER A 234 -3.68 3.92 1.09
C SER A 234 -3.61 2.79 0.06
N ASP A 235 -3.27 1.61 0.53
CA ASP A 235 -3.36 0.33 -0.18
C ASP A 235 -4.49 -0.56 0.37
N VAL A 236 -5.31 -0.05 1.30
CA VAL A 236 -6.36 -0.82 1.97
C VAL A 236 -7.75 -0.54 1.41
N ALA A 237 -8.63 -1.53 1.50
CA ALA A 237 -10.03 -1.37 1.13
C ALA A 237 -10.71 -0.32 2.02
N GLY A 238 -11.37 0.66 1.39
CA GLY A 238 -12.15 1.69 2.10
C GLY A 238 -11.31 2.80 2.73
N ASP A 239 -9.99 2.79 2.56
CA ASP A 239 -9.06 3.84 3.02
C ASP A 239 -9.16 4.16 4.53
N ASP A 240 -9.58 3.17 5.34
CA ASP A 240 -9.74 3.34 6.79
C ASP A 240 -8.40 3.66 7.47
N PRO A 241 -8.24 4.86 8.06
CA PRO A 241 -7.00 5.25 8.75
C PRO A 241 -6.59 4.29 9.86
N SER A 242 -7.54 3.59 10.48
CA SER A 242 -7.27 2.62 11.56
C SER A 242 -6.66 1.31 11.04
N VAL A 243 -6.74 1.06 9.73
CA VAL A 243 -6.18 -0.12 9.04
C VAL A 243 -4.83 0.19 8.43
N ILE A 244 -4.65 1.37 7.82
CA ILE A 244 -3.39 1.80 7.20
C ILE A 244 -2.26 1.75 8.24
N GLY A 245 -1.24 0.91 8.01
CA GLY A 245 -0.15 0.69 8.96
C GLY A 245 -0.61 0.20 10.35
N SER A 246 -1.85 -0.28 10.49
CA SER A 246 -2.55 -0.60 11.74
C SER A 246 -2.81 0.63 12.64
N GLY A 247 -3.08 1.78 12.03
CA GLY A 247 -3.54 3.00 12.69
C GLY A 247 -2.63 3.57 13.78
N PRO A 248 -1.35 3.87 13.51
CA PRO A 248 -0.42 4.27 14.58
C PRO A 248 -0.75 5.63 15.21
N THR A 249 -1.49 6.48 14.50
CA THR A 249 -1.76 7.88 14.88
C THR A 249 -3.25 8.21 15.04
N VAL A 250 -4.12 7.21 14.95
CA VAL A 250 -5.58 7.38 15.07
C VAL A 250 -6.15 6.51 16.16
N VAL A 251 -7.35 6.84 16.62
CA VAL A 251 -8.07 6.06 17.65
C VAL A 251 -8.32 4.61 17.21
N ASP A 252 -8.38 3.72 18.18
CA ASP A 252 -8.61 2.30 17.95
C ASP A 252 -9.83 1.84 18.74
N PRO A 253 -10.96 1.51 18.09
CA PRO A 253 -12.17 1.06 18.79
C PRO A 253 -12.03 -0.35 19.39
N SER A 254 -11.02 -1.13 18.96
CA SER A 254 -10.83 -2.52 19.44
C SER A 254 -10.23 -2.58 20.85
N THR A 255 -10.37 -3.71 21.54
CA THR A 255 -10.00 -3.87 22.96
C THR A 255 -9.12 -5.10 23.20
N TYR A 256 -8.40 -5.12 24.34
CA TYR A 256 -7.70 -6.32 24.82
C TYR A 256 -8.62 -7.52 24.94
N ARG A 257 -9.87 -7.31 25.37
CA ARG A 257 -10.89 -8.37 25.46
C ARG A 257 -11.15 -9.00 24.10
N GLN A 258 -11.38 -8.19 23.08
CA GLN A 258 -11.58 -8.67 21.71
C GLN A 258 -10.36 -9.42 21.16
N ALA A 259 -9.14 -8.98 21.50
CA ALA A 259 -7.92 -9.70 21.12
C ALA A 259 -7.87 -11.11 21.75
N CYS A 260 -8.26 -11.26 23.04
CA CYS A 260 -8.38 -12.55 23.69
C CYS A 260 -9.46 -13.42 23.02
N GLU A 261 -10.65 -12.88 22.80
CA GLU A 261 -11.79 -13.58 22.19
C GLU A 261 -11.46 -14.09 20.79
N ILE A 262 -10.70 -13.33 19.98
CA ILE A 262 -10.21 -13.78 18.67
C ILE A 262 -9.29 -14.98 18.83
N LEU A 263 -8.27 -14.91 19.69
CA LEU A 263 -7.37 -16.04 19.92
C LEU A 263 -8.11 -17.28 20.44
N GLN A 264 -9.12 -17.13 21.30
CA GLN A 264 -9.97 -18.21 21.79
C GLN A 264 -10.80 -18.84 20.68
N ARG A 265 -11.45 -18.00 19.84
CA ARG A 265 -12.29 -18.45 18.72
C ARG A 265 -11.52 -19.34 17.73
N TYR A 266 -10.25 -19.03 17.49
CA TYR A 266 -9.38 -19.81 16.62
C TYR A 266 -8.62 -20.93 17.35
N GLY A 267 -8.91 -21.19 18.64
CA GLY A 267 -8.28 -22.25 19.43
C GLY A 267 -6.77 -22.01 19.69
N LEU A 268 -6.32 -20.74 19.62
CA LEU A 268 -4.91 -20.38 19.72
C LEU A 268 -4.50 -19.88 21.11
N TYR A 269 -5.47 -19.52 21.96
CA TYR A 269 -5.21 -18.87 23.23
C TYR A 269 -4.28 -19.67 24.15
N ASP A 270 -4.44 -20.99 24.21
CA ASP A 270 -3.59 -21.87 25.01
C ASP A 270 -2.24 -22.21 24.36
N SER A 271 -2.12 -22.00 23.06
CA SER A 271 -0.91 -22.28 22.29
C SER A 271 0.08 -21.12 22.22
N VAL A 272 -0.36 -19.87 22.51
CA VAL A 272 0.53 -18.72 22.58
C VAL A 272 1.38 -18.74 23.86
N SER A 273 2.48 -17.99 23.88
CA SER A 273 3.38 -17.96 25.03
C SER A 273 2.69 -17.44 26.30
N SER A 274 3.19 -17.86 27.47
CA SER A 274 2.70 -17.38 28.76
C SER A 274 2.89 -15.86 28.92
N ALA A 275 3.93 -15.29 28.30
CA ALA A 275 4.15 -13.83 28.28
C ALA A 275 3.03 -13.12 27.53
N LEU A 276 2.63 -13.62 26.35
CA LEU A 276 1.56 -13.04 25.56
C LEU A 276 0.20 -13.14 26.27
N ARG A 277 -0.12 -14.30 26.88
CA ARG A 277 -1.35 -14.45 27.67
C ARG A 277 -1.38 -13.47 28.82
N ARG A 278 -0.33 -13.41 29.67
CA ARG A 278 -0.25 -12.46 30.77
C ARG A 278 -0.40 -11.01 30.33
N HIS A 279 0.18 -10.66 29.18
CA HIS A 279 0.03 -9.30 28.62
C HIS A 279 -1.43 -8.99 28.28
N LEU A 280 -2.12 -9.85 27.56
CA LEU A 280 -3.52 -9.65 27.22
C LEU A 280 -4.43 -9.67 28.45
N GLU A 281 -4.22 -10.59 29.39
CA GLU A 281 -4.97 -10.66 30.65
C GLU A 281 -4.76 -9.41 31.51
N ALA A 282 -3.55 -8.88 31.56
CA ALA A 282 -3.27 -7.63 32.25
C ALA A 282 -4.03 -6.45 31.62
N GLY A 283 -4.14 -6.42 30.27
CA GLY A 283 -4.95 -5.44 29.55
C GLY A 283 -6.44 -5.58 29.86
N VAL A 284 -6.99 -6.79 29.78
CA VAL A 284 -8.39 -7.07 30.12
C VAL A 284 -8.72 -6.69 31.58
N ALA A 285 -7.77 -6.87 32.49
CA ALA A 285 -7.91 -6.52 33.90
C ALA A 285 -7.65 -5.03 34.19
N GLY A 286 -7.41 -4.19 33.18
CA GLY A 286 -7.15 -2.76 33.36
C GLY A 286 -5.78 -2.42 33.96
N ARG A 287 -4.85 -3.39 34.07
CA ARG A 287 -3.48 -3.15 34.56
C ARG A 287 -2.56 -2.56 33.49
N LEU A 288 -2.93 -2.69 32.23
CA LEU A 288 -2.29 -2.00 31.10
C LEU A 288 -3.25 -1.00 30.50
N THR A 289 -2.74 0.14 30.09
CA THR A 289 -3.51 1.17 29.39
C THR A 289 -4.01 0.63 28.05
N GLU A 290 -5.31 0.81 27.83
CA GLU A 290 -5.93 0.45 26.54
C GLU A 290 -5.41 1.31 25.40
N THR A 291 -5.63 0.89 24.16
CA THR A 291 -5.40 1.77 23.00
C THR A 291 -6.33 2.98 23.07
N PRO A 292 -5.95 4.16 22.59
CA PRO A 292 -6.80 5.36 22.56
C PRO A 292 -8.17 5.10 21.95
N LYS A 293 -9.24 5.43 22.66
CA LYS A 293 -10.65 5.24 22.25
C LYS A 293 -11.30 6.53 21.76
N SER A 294 -10.74 7.66 22.14
CA SER A 294 -11.23 8.98 21.78
C SER A 294 -10.08 9.88 21.34
N ALA A 295 -10.39 11.01 20.70
CA ALA A 295 -9.38 11.99 20.31
C ALA A 295 -8.60 12.53 21.52
N GLN A 296 -9.26 12.68 22.68
CA GLN A 296 -8.62 13.12 23.92
C GLN A 296 -7.54 12.14 24.39
N ASP A 297 -7.75 10.84 24.18
CA ASP A 297 -6.79 9.81 24.62
C ASP A 297 -5.51 9.83 23.78
N LEU A 298 -5.50 10.48 22.61
CA LEU A 298 -4.28 10.68 21.79
C LEU A 298 -3.31 11.69 22.42
N GLY A 299 -3.79 12.50 23.41
CA GLY A 299 -2.98 13.43 24.17
C GLY A 299 -2.58 14.69 23.43
N GLN A 300 -3.01 14.88 22.19
CA GLN A 300 -2.79 16.05 21.36
C GLN A 300 -3.80 16.12 20.21
N ASP A 301 -3.99 17.32 19.67
CA ASP A 301 -4.81 17.48 18.47
C ASP A 301 -4.12 16.85 17.25
N THR A 302 -4.85 15.99 16.56
CA THR A 302 -4.35 15.22 15.41
C THR A 302 -5.21 15.46 14.19
N ALA A 303 -4.58 15.46 13.01
CA ALA A 303 -5.24 15.42 11.71
C ALA A 303 -4.72 14.24 10.88
N PHE A 304 -5.55 13.78 9.97
CA PHE A 304 -5.22 12.72 9.03
C PHE A 304 -5.73 13.10 7.64
N ALA A 305 -4.90 12.90 6.61
CA ALA A 305 -5.33 13.02 5.22
C ALA A 305 -4.71 11.94 4.36
N THR A 306 -5.45 11.49 3.35
CA THR A 306 -4.97 10.50 2.39
C THR A 306 -4.35 11.21 1.19
N VAL A 307 -3.06 10.98 0.96
CA VAL A 307 -2.27 11.57 -0.13
C VAL A 307 -2.69 10.98 -1.47
N ALA A 308 -2.78 9.66 -1.55
CA ALA A 308 -3.19 8.94 -2.74
C ALA A 308 -3.86 7.61 -2.39
N THR A 309 -4.78 7.18 -3.26
CA THR A 309 -5.54 5.93 -3.14
C THR A 309 -5.56 5.18 -4.46
N LEU A 310 -6.07 3.96 -4.41
CA LEU A 310 -6.33 3.17 -5.60
C LEU A 310 -7.29 3.87 -6.58
N ASP A 311 -8.30 4.62 -6.10
CA ASP A 311 -9.23 5.32 -6.98
C ASP A 311 -8.54 6.40 -7.82
N ASP A 312 -7.55 7.09 -7.26
CA ASP A 312 -6.75 8.06 -8.02
C ASP A 312 -5.98 7.39 -9.16
N ALA A 313 -5.45 6.20 -8.91
CA ALA A 313 -4.76 5.41 -9.93
C ALA A 313 -5.73 4.96 -11.05
N LEU A 314 -6.91 4.43 -10.67
CA LEU A 314 -7.94 4.00 -11.62
C LEU A 314 -8.48 5.18 -12.45
N GLU A 315 -8.64 6.34 -11.84
CA GLU A 315 -9.08 7.56 -12.49
C GLU A 315 -8.05 8.08 -13.49
N ALA A 316 -6.77 8.03 -13.12
CA ALA A 316 -5.67 8.43 -14.00
C ALA A 316 -5.57 7.54 -15.25
N VAL A 317 -5.81 6.23 -15.13
CA VAL A 317 -5.88 5.33 -16.28
C VAL A 317 -7.01 5.77 -17.24
N ALA A 318 -8.19 6.05 -16.69
CA ALA A 318 -9.35 6.48 -17.51
C ALA A 318 -9.08 7.83 -18.20
N ALA A 319 -8.48 8.79 -17.48
CA ALA A 319 -8.11 10.08 -18.02
C ALA A 319 -7.03 9.98 -19.12
N ALA A 320 -6.02 9.13 -18.92
CA ALA A 320 -4.98 8.88 -19.92
C ALA A 320 -5.55 8.24 -21.20
N ALA A 321 -6.52 7.32 -21.05
CA ALA A 321 -7.21 6.73 -22.20
C ALA A 321 -8.01 7.76 -23.01
N ALA A 322 -8.72 8.66 -22.32
CA ALA A 322 -9.46 9.75 -22.95
C ALA A 322 -8.52 10.74 -23.67
N ALA A 323 -7.40 11.10 -23.05
CA ALA A 323 -6.38 11.99 -23.65
C ALA A 323 -5.73 11.37 -24.90
N ALA A 324 -5.40 10.06 -24.85
CA ALA A 324 -4.85 9.36 -26.00
C ALA A 324 -5.82 9.32 -27.20
N ALA A 325 -7.11 9.25 -26.94
CA ALA A 325 -8.14 9.29 -27.96
C ALA A 325 -8.22 10.65 -28.66
N THR A 326 -8.14 11.76 -27.91
CA THR A 326 -8.16 13.13 -28.46
C THR A 326 -6.90 13.48 -29.24
N ALA A 327 -5.74 12.90 -28.85
CA ALA A 327 -4.46 13.14 -29.54
C ALA A 327 -4.31 12.36 -30.87
N GLY A 328 -5.33 11.65 -31.34
CA GLY A 328 -5.26 10.86 -32.58
C GLY A 328 -4.41 9.58 -32.48
N ALA A 329 -3.91 9.23 -31.30
CA ALA A 329 -3.13 8.01 -31.05
C ALA A 329 -4.00 6.73 -31.10
N ALA A 330 -5.30 6.86 -31.43
CA ALA A 330 -6.27 5.78 -31.53
C ALA A 330 -6.05 4.78 -32.68
N THR A 331 -5.10 5.08 -33.59
CA THR A 331 -4.95 4.36 -34.87
C THR A 331 -4.06 3.12 -34.81
N VAL A 332 -3.49 2.74 -33.66
CA VAL A 332 -2.56 1.58 -33.55
C VAL A 332 -3.23 0.24 -33.88
N THR A 333 -4.56 0.15 -33.75
CA THR A 333 -5.33 -1.09 -34.02
C THR A 333 -6.28 -0.98 -35.23
N GLY A 334 -6.24 0.15 -35.95
CA GLY A 334 -7.10 0.36 -37.17
C GLY A 334 -8.59 0.57 -36.83
N SER A 335 -8.98 0.75 -35.58
CA SER A 335 -10.33 1.14 -35.18
C SER A 335 -10.39 2.65 -34.95
N ALA A 336 -11.23 3.34 -35.76
CA ALA A 336 -11.49 4.76 -35.61
C ALA A 336 -12.42 4.98 -34.39
N GLY A 337 -11.91 5.55 -33.31
CA GLY A 337 -12.71 5.97 -32.17
C GLY A 337 -11.96 5.87 -30.83
N ALA A 338 -12.38 6.70 -29.87
CA ALA A 338 -11.94 6.61 -28.49
C ALA A 338 -12.42 5.29 -27.87
N PRO A 339 -11.58 4.56 -27.08
CA PRO A 339 -12.05 3.37 -26.40
C PRO A 339 -13.11 3.77 -25.36
N ARG A 340 -14.15 2.97 -25.24
CA ARG A 340 -15.00 3.02 -24.06
C ARG A 340 -14.17 2.59 -22.86
N VAL A 341 -14.38 3.21 -21.72
CA VAL A 341 -13.71 2.82 -20.46
C VAL A 341 -14.74 2.19 -19.54
N LEU A 342 -14.52 0.93 -19.18
CA LEU A 342 -15.30 0.21 -18.18
C LEU A 342 -14.49 0.13 -16.90
N ARG A 343 -14.93 0.85 -15.87
CA ARG A 343 -14.32 0.82 -14.54
C ARG A 343 -15.05 -0.23 -13.69
N LEU A 344 -14.35 -1.29 -13.32
CA LEU A 344 -14.82 -2.25 -12.33
C LEU A 344 -14.51 -1.79 -10.90
N GLY A 345 -13.74 -0.69 -10.77
CA GLY A 345 -13.41 -0.08 -9.49
C GLY A 345 -12.54 -0.94 -8.61
N ARG A 346 -12.70 -0.80 -7.29
CA ARG A 346 -12.00 -1.56 -6.25
C ARG A 346 -12.62 -2.95 -6.07
N SER A 347 -12.53 -3.81 -7.06
CA SER A 347 -13.19 -5.11 -7.08
C SER A 347 -12.31 -6.30 -6.75
N LEU A 348 -10.98 -6.12 -6.66
CA LEU A 348 -10.02 -7.21 -6.51
C LEU A 348 -9.73 -7.55 -5.04
N TYR A 349 -10.76 -7.79 -4.25
CA TYR A 349 -10.60 -8.30 -2.87
C TYR A 349 -11.16 -9.71 -2.79
N GLY A 350 -10.35 -10.66 -2.32
CA GLY A 350 -10.67 -12.08 -2.27
C GLY A 350 -9.76 -12.93 -3.13
N GLU A 351 -10.13 -14.16 -3.37
CA GLU A 351 -9.27 -15.15 -4.03
C GLU A 351 -8.97 -14.82 -5.50
N VAL A 352 -7.70 -14.90 -5.89
CA VAL A 352 -7.18 -14.65 -7.25
C VAL A 352 -7.97 -15.42 -8.32
N THR A 353 -8.32 -16.69 -8.04
CA THR A 353 -9.05 -17.55 -9.00
C THR A 353 -10.43 -17.00 -9.35
N ALA A 354 -11.16 -16.50 -8.36
CA ALA A 354 -12.49 -15.92 -8.58
C ALA A 354 -12.40 -14.67 -9.45
N HIS A 355 -11.41 -13.83 -9.22
CA HIS A 355 -11.19 -12.61 -10.00
C HIS A 355 -10.80 -12.92 -11.45
N ALA A 356 -9.94 -13.91 -11.70
CA ALA A 356 -9.60 -14.34 -13.05
C ALA A 356 -10.84 -14.74 -13.85
N THR A 357 -11.74 -15.53 -13.24
CA THR A 357 -12.98 -15.96 -13.88
C THR A 357 -13.92 -14.80 -14.17
N GLN A 358 -14.11 -13.89 -13.22
CA GLN A 358 -14.99 -12.72 -13.36
C GLN A 358 -14.48 -11.77 -14.45
N ILE A 359 -13.20 -11.41 -14.40
CA ILE A 359 -12.58 -10.49 -15.37
C ILE A 359 -12.63 -11.09 -16.77
N ALA A 360 -12.24 -12.36 -16.95
CA ALA A 360 -12.29 -13.03 -18.25
C ALA A 360 -13.71 -13.07 -18.81
N SER A 361 -14.72 -13.29 -17.96
CA SER A 361 -16.14 -13.25 -18.37
C SER A 361 -16.55 -11.88 -18.88
N VAL A 362 -16.16 -10.80 -18.20
CA VAL A 362 -16.42 -9.42 -18.61
C VAL A 362 -15.74 -9.14 -19.95
N LEU A 363 -14.45 -9.46 -20.09
CA LEU A 363 -13.67 -9.20 -21.30
C LEU A 363 -14.25 -9.95 -22.53
N ARG A 364 -14.62 -11.22 -22.37
CA ARG A 364 -15.22 -12.02 -23.43
C ARG A 364 -16.58 -11.50 -23.86
N ARG A 365 -17.42 -11.02 -22.93
CA ARG A 365 -18.76 -10.48 -23.21
C ARG A 365 -18.69 -9.26 -24.12
N HIS A 366 -17.70 -8.41 -23.96
CA HIS A 366 -17.59 -7.15 -24.70
C HIS A 366 -16.78 -7.25 -26.00
N ARG A 367 -16.36 -8.47 -26.39
CA ARG A 367 -15.74 -8.66 -27.71
C ARG A 367 -16.71 -8.28 -28.83
N GLY A 368 -16.17 -7.58 -29.83
CA GLY A 368 -16.96 -7.16 -31.00
C GLY A 368 -17.82 -5.90 -30.79
N GLU A 369 -17.86 -5.33 -29.60
CA GLU A 369 -18.62 -4.11 -29.31
C GLU A 369 -17.84 -2.81 -29.58
N GLY A 370 -16.67 -2.88 -30.18
CA GLY A 370 -15.73 -1.77 -30.37
C GLY A 370 -14.59 -1.79 -29.33
N PRO A 371 -13.60 -0.90 -29.47
CA PRO A 371 -12.47 -0.88 -28.55
C PRO A 371 -12.90 -0.52 -27.13
N LEU A 372 -12.49 -1.34 -26.17
CA LEU A 372 -12.82 -1.18 -24.76
C LEU A 372 -11.56 -1.29 -23.91
N LEU A 373 -11.40 -0.35 -22.97
CA LEU A 373 -10.44 -0.43 -21.86
C LEU A 373 -11.19 -0.82 -20.60
N VAL A 374 -10.79 -1.93 -19.98
CA VAL A 374 -11.33 -2.37 -18.68
C VAL A 374 -10.29 -2.11 -17.62
N VAL A 375 -10.71 -1.49 -16.50
CA VAL A 375 -9.83 -1.12 -15.41
C VAL A 375 -10.40 -1.62 -14.09
N ALA A 376 -9.58 -2.33 -13.31
CA ALA A 376 -9.92 -2.80 -11.97
C ALA A 376 -8.71 -2.66 -11.04
N GLY A 377 -8.94 -2.66 -9.74
CA GLY A 377 -7.85 -2.65 -8.78
C GLY A 377 -8.25 -3.23 -7.43
N GLY A 378 -7.27 -3.48 -6.59
CA GLY A 378 -7.43 -4.04 -5.26
C GLY A 378 -6.26 -4.89 -4.83
N GLU A 379 -6.43 -5.63 -3.75
CA GLU A 379 -5.41 -6.52 -3.21
C GLU A 379 -5.93 -7.96 -3.17
N PRO A 380 -5.83 -8.71 -4.29
CA PRO A 380 -6.31 -10.09 -4.33
C PRO A 380 -5.49 -10.98 -3.40
N VAL A 381 -6.13 -12.01 -2.87
CA VAL A 381 -5.50 -12.97 -1.96
C VAL A 381 -5.01 -14.17 -2.77
N LEU A 382 -3.73 -14.50 -2.62
CA LEU A 382 -3.13 -15.71 -3.16
C LEU A 382 -2.90 -16.73 -2.05
N ARG A 383 -3.48 -17.91 -2.18
CA ARG A 383 -3.16 -19.03 -1.31
C ARG A 383 -1.92 -19.75 -1.86
N VAL A 384 -0.82 -19.65 -1.14
CA VAL A 384 0.42 -20.37 -1.49
C VAL A 384 0.29 -21.83 -1.07
N GLN A 385 0.45 -22.76 -2.03
CA GLN A 385 0.34 -24.20 -1.86
C GLN A 385 1.63 -24.93 -2.21
N GLY A 386 2.45 -24.36 -3.08
CA GLY A 386 3.73 -24.92 -3.55
C GLY A 386 4.93 -24.10 -3.14
N ASP A 387 6.09 -24.47 -3.67
CA ASP A 387 7.39 -23.83 -3.42
C ASP A 387 7.86 -22.96 -4.59
N GLY A 388 7.01 -22.76 -5.61
CA GLY A 388 7.30 -21.97 -6.79
C GLY A 388 7.49 -20.49 -6.51
N ARG A 389 7.92 -19.74 -7.53
CA ARG A 389 8.15 -18.30 -7.45
C ARG A 389 7.10 -17.53 -8.23
N GLY A 390 6.55 -16.51 -7.59
CA GLY A 390 5.54 -15.63 -8.17
C GLY A 390 4.92 -14.76 -7.07
N GLY A 391 3.96 -13.97 -7.48
CA GLY A 391 3.11 -13.20 -6.59
C GLY A 391 1.67 -13.20 -7.09
N ARG A 392 0.79 -12.47 -6.41
CA ARG A 392 -0.64 -12.46 -6.71
C ARG A 392 -0.98 -11.83 -8.06
N ALA A 393 -0.22 -10.81 -8.48
CA ALA A 393 -0.44 -10.16 -9.78
C ALA A 393 -0.01 -11.07 -10.94
N GLN A 394 1.14 -11.73 -10.83
CA GLN A 394 1.62 -12.72 -11.80
C GLN A 394 0.70 -13.94 -11.86
N GLU A 395 0.24 -14.41 -10.70
CA GLU A 395 -0.71 -15.54 -10.62
C GLU A 395 -2.04 -15.17 -11.30
N LEU A 396 -2.57 -13.94 -11.04
CA LEU A 396 -3.78 -13.46 -11.69
C LEU A 396 -3.59 -13.35 -13.21
N ALA A 397 -2.45 -12.85 -13.68
CA ALA A 397 -2.14 -12.78 -15.11
C ALA A 397 -2.11 -14.18 -15.75
N LEU A 398 -1.45 -15.16 -15.12
CA LEU A 398 -1.39 -16.52 -15.65
C LEU A 398 -2.76 -17.21 -15.65
N ARG A 399 -3.60 -17.00 -14.62
CA ARG A 399 -4.97 -17.50 -14.57
C ARG A 399 -5.86 -16.86 -15.62
N LEU A 400 -5.67 -15.56 -15.90
CA LEU A 400 -6.34 -14.88 -17.01
C LEU A 400 -5.89 -15.43 -18.36
N ALA A 401 -4.60 -15.76 -18.53
CA ALA A 401 -4.11 -16.41 -19.73
C ALA A 401 -4.78 -17.78 -19.95
N VAL A 402 -4.99 -18.58 -18.89
CA VAL A 402 -5.76 -19.84 -18.96
C VAL A 402 -7.19 -19.57 -19.36
N ALA A 403 -7.85 -18.60 -18.73
CA ALA A 403 -9.25 -18.28 -19.02
C ALA A 403 -9.46 -17.66 -20.41
N LEU A 404 -8.44 -17.06 -21.01
CA LEU A 404 -8.48 -16.39 -22.32
C LEU A 404 -7.81 -17.22 -23.43
N GLU A 405 -7.41 -18.47 -23.17
CA GLU A 405 -6.73 -19.30 -24.16
C GLU A 405 -7.49 -19.36 -25.48
N GLY A 406 -6.81 -19.09 -26.60
CA GLY A 406 -7.37 -19.08 -27.94
C GLY A 406 -8.34 -17.95 -28.25
N VAL A 407 -8.54 -16.99 -27.35
CA VAL A 407 -9.43 -15.83 -27.56
C VAL A 407 -8.59 -14.65 -28.11
N PRO A 408 -8.76 -14.26 -29.38
CA PRO A 408 -7.99 -13.16 -29.94
C PRO A 408 -8.55 -11.80 -29.54
N GLY A 409 -7.71 -10.76 -29.63
CA GLY A 409 -8.11 -9.36 -29.46
C GLY A 409 -8.33 -8.93 -28.00
N ILE A 410 -7.80 -9.69 -27.03
CA ILE A 410 -7.82 -9.33 -25.62
C ILE A 410 -6.38 -9.39 -25.09
N THR A 411 -5.90 -8.26 -24.55
CA THR A 411 -4.63 -8.19 -23.80
C THR A 411 -4.89 -7.64 -22.41
N VAL A 412 -4.30 -8.25 -21.42
CA VAL A 412 -4.40 -7.82 -20.01
C VAL A 412 -3.01 -7.57 -19.43
N LEU A 413 -2.86 -6.49 -18.70
CA LEU A 413 -1.75 -6.22 -17.78
C LEU A 413 -2.28 -6.30 -16.36
N VAL A 414 -1.63 -7.09 -15.53
CA VAL A 414 -1.85 -7.13 -14.07
C VAL A 414 -0.54 -6.78 -13.39
N ALA A 415 -0.54 -5.75 -12.54
CA ALA A 415 0.68 -5.36 -11.86
C ALA A 415 0.44 -4.65 -10.51
N GLY A 416 1.33 -4.90 -9.55
CA GLY A 416 1.41 -4.16 -8.30
C GLY A 416 1.94 -2.75 -8.53
N THR A 417 1.30 -1.76 -7.93
CA THR A 417 1.70 -0.35 -8.08
C THR A 417 3.05 -0.02 -7.42
N ASP A 418 3.52 -0.84 -6.47
CA ASP A 418 4.84 -0.69 -5.85
C ASP A 418 6.01 -1.21 -6.73
N GLY A 419 5.69 -1.86 -7.85
CA GLY A 419 6.67 -2.36 -8.81
C GLY A 419 7.28 -3.71 -8.44
N ARG A 420 6.72 -4.40 -7.45
CA ARG A 420 7.13 -5.74 -7.00
C ARG A 420 5.93 -6.62 -6.73
N ASP A 421 6.03 -7.88 -7.09
CA ASP A 421 5.00 -8.87 -6.86
C ASP A 421 5.58 -10.16 -6.28
N GLY A 422 5.26 -10.44 -5.02
CA GLY A 422 5.83 -11.53 -4.26
C GLY A 422 7.36 -11.41 -4.08
N PRO A 423 8.11 -12.52 -4.03
CA PRO A 423 9.56 -12.53 -3.89
C PRO A 423 10.29 -12.39 -5.25
N THR A 424 9.76 -11.55 -6.17
CA THR A 424 10.27 -11.37 -7.53
C THR A 424 10.58 -9.90 -7.83
N GLU A 425 11.30 -9.65 -8.93
CA GLU A 425 11.57 -8.30 -9.43
C GLU A 425 10.50 -7.79 -10.40
N ALA A 426 9.56 -8.66 -10.78
CA ALA A 426 8.46 -8.27 -11.65
C ALA A 426 7.38 -7.54 -10.85
N ALA A 427 6.81 -6.50 -11.43
CA ALA A 427 5.61 -5.84 -10.93
C ALA A 427 4.35 -6.70 -11.17
N GLY A 428 4.40 -7.59 -12.18
CA GLY A 428 3.30 -8.44 -12.59
C GLY A 428 3.52 -9.08 -13.94
N GLY A 429 2.48 -9.23 -14.73
CA GLY A 429 2.58 -9.85 -16.04
C GLY A 429 1.50 -9.48 -17.02
N PHE A 430 1.77 -9.75 -18.29
CA PHE A 430 0.81 -9.69 -19.38
C PHE A 430 0.11 -11.04 -19.57
N ALA A 431 -1.11 -11.00 -20.12
CA ALA A 431 -1.86 -12.16 -20.55
C ALA A 431 -2.64 -11.85 -21.82
N ASP A 432 -2.62 -12.76 -22.77
CA ASP A 432 -3.39 -12.72 -24.01
C ASP A 432 -3.82 -14.14 -24.44
N GLY A 433 -4.61 -14.25 -25.51
CA GLY A 433 -5.07 -15.56 -26.02
C GLY A 433 -3.95 -16.49 -26.49
N GLY A 434 -2.75 -15.99 -26.74
CA GLY A 434 -1.57 -16.73 -27.18
C GLY A 434 -0.57 -17.06 -26.07
N THR A 435 -0.72 -16.53 -24.86
CA THR A 435 0.21 -16.71 -23.74
C THR A 435 0.48 -18.20 -23.47
N LEU A 436 -0.55 -19.05 -23.37
CA LEU A 436 -0.35 -20.48 -23.08
C LEU A 436 0.37 -21.22 -24.20
N ALA A 437 0.16 -20.81 -25.45
CA ALA A 437 0.88 -21.42 -26.58
C ALA A 437 2.38 -21.07 -26.50
N ARG A 438 2.74 -19.82 -26.13
CA ARG A 438 4.13 -19.42 -25.90
C ARG A 438 4.76 -20.20 -24.74
N VAL A 439 4.05 -20.31 -23.62
CA VAL A 439 4.51 -21.09 -22.46
C VAL A 439 4.79 -22.54 -22.83
N ARG A 440 3.85 -23.22 -23.50
CA ARG A 440 4.01 -24.63 -23.90
C ARG A 440 5.14 -24.83 -24.91
N ALA A 441 5.38 -23.86 -25.80
CA ALA A 441 6.47 -23.92 -26.76
C ALA A 441 7.87 -23.93 -26.08
N THR A 442 7.97 -23.48 -24.83
CA THR A 442 9.20 -23.58 -24.01
C THR A 442 9.31 -24.89 -23.22
N GLY A 443 8.34 -25.79 -23.36
CA GLY A 443 8.28 -27.05 -22.60
C GLY A 443 7.72 -26.89 -21.18
N CYS A 444 7.19 -25.72 -20.82
CA CYS A 444 6.56 -25.49 -19.53
C CYS A 444 5.07 -25.92 -19.52
N ASP A 445 4.62 -26.48 -18.41
CA ASP A 445 3.20 -26.74 -18.16
C ASP A 445 2.61 -25.61 -17.30
N PRO A 446 1.71 -24.77 -17.85
CA PRO A 446 1.13 -23.66 -17.11
C PRO A 446 0.21 -24.09 -15.96
N LEU A 447 -0.45 -25.27 -16.05
CA LEU A 447 -1.34 -25.74 -14.99
C LEU A 447 -0.54 -26.31 -13.81
N ALA A 448 0.54 -27.06 -14.10
CA ALA A 448 1.46 -27.51 -13.06
C ALA A 448 2.12 -26.31 -12.35
N ALA A 449 2.49 -25.26 -13.09
CA ALA A 449 3.04 -24.04 -12.50
C ALA A 449 2.04 -23.31 -11.60
N LEU A 450 0.76 -23.23 -11.98
CA LEU A 450 -0.30 -22.67 -11.13
C LEU A 450 -0.52 -23.50 -9.86
N ALA A 451 -0.39 -24.82 -9.91
CA ALA A 451 -0.52 -25.69 -8.74
C ALA A 451 0.65 -25.52 -7.75
N ASP A 452 1.82 -25.12 -8.26
CA ASP A 452 3.04 -24.87 -7.46
C ASP A 452 3.26 -23.37 -7.15
N ASN A 453 2.35 -22.47 -7.54
CA ASN A 453 2.50 -21.01 -7.44
C ASN A 453 3.78 -20.48 -8.13
N ASP A 454 4.17 -21.08 -9.27
CA ASP A 454 5.40 -20.79 -10.04
C ASP A 454 5.12 -19.92 -11.28
N SER A 455 4.25 -18.92 -11.12
CA SER A 455 3.82 -18.02 -12.20
C SER A 455 4.96 -17.21 -12.80
N ASN A 456 5.97 -16.84 -12.00
CA ASN A 456 7.11 -16.03 -12.47
C ASN A 456 7.91 -16.77 -13.56
N ARG A 457 8.25 -18.03 -13.34
CA ARG A 457 9.05 -18.81 -14.29
C ARG A 457 8.35 -18.98 -15.64
N VAL A 458 7.06 -19.27 -15.63
CA VAL A 458 6.32 -19.50 -16.89
C VAL A 458 6.03 -18.22 -17.65
N LEU A 459 5.73 -17.11 -16.96
CA LEU A 459 5.56 -15.80 -17.61
C LEU A 459 6.90 -15.29 -18.16
N ALA A 460 8.02 -15.53 -17.46
CA ALA A 460 9.35 -15.23 -17.97
C ALA A 460 9.64 -16.00 -19.26
N ALA A 461 9.35 -17.29 -19.30
CA ALA A 461 9.56 -18.13 -20.46
C ALA A 461 8.73 -17.70 -21.69
N ALA A 462 7.58 -17.08 -21.48
CA ALA A 462 6.70 -16.56 -22.52
C ALA A 462 6.99 -15.08 -22.91
N ASP A 463 7.96 -14.44 -22.31
CA ASP A 463 8.22 -12.97 -22.41
C ASP A 463 7.00 -12.13 -22.02
N ASP A 464 6.29 -12.58 -20.99
CA ASP A 464 5.06 -11.97 -20.50
C ASP A 464 5.23 -11.29 -19.11
N LEU A 465 6.44 -11.27 -18.53
CA LEU A 465 6.70 -10.51 -17.31
C LEU A 465 6.63 -8.99 -17.56
N PHE A 466 6.07 -8.29 -16.59
CA PHE A 466 6.12 -6.82 -16.55
C PHE A 466 7.04 -6.36 -15.43
N ILE A 467 8.19 -5.78 -15.82
CA ILE A 467 9.25 -5.36 -14.90
C ILE A 467 9.37 -3.85 -14.96
N THR A 468 9.18 -3.17 -13.83
CA THR A 468 9.26 -1.71 -13.72
C THR A 468 10.40 -1.24 -12.82
N GLY A 469 10.92 -2.13 -11.96
CA GLY A 469 11.65 -1.74 -10.76
C GLY A 469 10.72 -1.05 -9.74
N PRO A 470 11.26 -0.67 -8.58
CA PRO A 470 10.49 0.03 -7.54
C PRO A 470 9.94 1.37 -8.06
N THR A 471 8.62 1.57 -7.96
CA THR A 471 7.95 2.78 -8.46
C THR A 471 8.02 3.94 -7.47
N GLY A 472 8.17 3.64 -6.19
CA GLY A 472 8.15 4.62 -5.11
C GLY A 472 6.75 4.95 -4.57
N THR A 473 5.71 4.24 -5.03
CA THR A 473 4.35 4.36 -4.49
C THR A 473 3.80 2.99 -4.10
N ASN A 474 2.65 2.93 -3.44
CA ASN A 474 1.92 1.69 -3.18
C ASN A 474 0.45 2.02 -2.89
N VAL A 475 -0.42 1.69 -3.85
CA VAL A 475 -1.88 1.81 -3.73
C VAL A 475 -2.59 0.53 -4.20
N ALA A 476 -2.00 -0.64 -3.89
CA ALA A 476 -2.44 -1.99 -4.27
C ALA A 476 -2.16 -2.34 -5.75
N ASP A 477 -2.86 -3.35 -6.30
CA ASP A 477 -2.64 -3.87 -7.64
C ASP A 477 -3.63 -3.29 -8.65
N LEU A 478 -3.22 -3.20 -9.91
CA LEU A 478 -4.02 -2.77 -11.04
C LEU A 478 -4.19 -3.88 -12.07
N VAL A 479 -5.37 -3.98 -12.64
CA VAL A 479 -5.67 -4.69 -13.88
C VAL A 479 -6.04 -3.66 -14.93
N VAL A 480 -5.33 -3.65 -16.04
CA VAL A 480 -5.59 -2.80 -17.20
C VAL A 480 -5.72 -3.71 -18.40
N ALA A 481 -6.92 -3.83 -18.97
CA ALA A 481 -7.18 -4.75 -20.06
C ALA A 481 -7.74 -4.03 -21.29
N TRP A 482 -7.24 -4.42 -22.44
CA TRP A 482 -7.70 -3.95 -23.74
C TRP A 482 -8.51 -5.02 -24.45
N VAL A 483 -9.67 -4.66 -25.00
CA VAL A 483 -10.48 -5.51 -25.87
C VAL A 483 -10.59 -4.81 -27.21
N ASP A 484 -10.13 -5.48 -28.27
CA ASP A 484 -10.26 -5.00 -29.64
C ASP A 484 -11.71 -5.02 -30.10
N GLY A 485 -12.07 -4.07 -30.96
CA GLY A 485 -13.38 -3.99 -31.56
C GLY A 485 -13.65 -4.97 -32.71
N ARG A 486 -12.81 -6.02 -32.86
CA ARG A 486 -12.92 -6.99 -33.98
C ARG A 486 -13.43 -8.34 -33.52
#